data_d1f2ef1d3658555f1d17bd2833af4ef5
#
_entry.id   d1f2ef1d3658555f1d17bd2833af4ef5
#
_cell.length_a   1.000
_cell.length_b   1.000
_cell.length_c   1.000
_cell.angle_alpha   90.00
_cell.angle_beta   90.00
_cell.angle_gamma   90.00
#
_symmetry.space_group_name_H-M   'P 1'
#
loop_
_entity.id
_entity.type
_entity.pdbx_description
1 polymer ?
#
loop_
_entity_poly.entity_id
_entity_poly.type
_entity_poly.pdbx_seq_one_letter_code
_entity_poly.pdbx_strand_id
1 'polypeptide(L)'
;WGVIQTPEYKVWVADWRSPVANLYYSGQVGRVSYECPDGSVYGELSLKRMLSVEDGQLTGMQDTGLAGQEKFLTDALSQLTSARLREVVTTIQAEQNAVIRADPMQPLCVQGVAGSGKTTIALHRIAWILYRLQKTISPQQLLILAPNPLFLSYISKVLPDLGVDDVRQITFEGLCRQMLGKRMPKLEDVPQLRLRLTMSKAERDQLDDTLRRKGSLALYENIQDFLRWWEEAC
;
A
#
# COMPACT_ATOMS: atom_id res chain seq x y z
N TRP A 1 4.47 3.59 18.02
CA TRP A 1 5.89 3.35 18.27
C TRP A 1 6.61 4.68 18.14
N GLY A 2 7.19 5.17 19.26
CA GLY A 2 7.95 6.42 19.31
C GLY A 2 9.44 6.16 19.14
N VAL A 3 10.18 7.23 19.16
CA VAL A 3 11.64 7.22 19.28
C VAL A 3 11.97 6.90 20.75
N ILE A 4 12.76 5.86 21.02
CA ILE A 4 13.31 5.62 22.37
C ILE A 4 14.62 6.39 22.47
N GLN A 5 14.65 7.35 23.38
CA GLN A 5 15.82 8.19 23.64
C GLN A 5 16.37 7.92 25.06
N THR A 6 17.68 7.99 25.18
CA THR A 6 18.33 8.06 26.53
C THR A 6 18.21 9.45 27.12
N PRO A 7 18.49 9.63 28.45
CA PRO A 7 18.61 10.94 29.07
C PRO A 7 19.64 11.86 28.38
N GLU A 8 20.59 11.28 27.65
CA GLU A 8 21.61 12.01 26.87
C GLU A 8 21.14 12.35 25.42
N TYR A 9 19.84 12.21 25.13
CA TYR A 9 19.24 12.44 23.80
C TYR A 9 19.76 11.53 22.66
N LYS A 10 20.37 10.40 22.98
CA LYS A 10 20.76 9.40 21.98
C LYS A 10 19.55 8.60 21.55
N VAL A 11 19.27 8.57 20.26
CA VAL A 11 18.18 7.78 19.68
C VAL A 11 18.63 6.32 19.57
N TRP A 12 17.93 5.42 20.27
CA TRP A 12 18.21 3.98 20.25
C TRP A 12 17.28 3.24 19.30
N VAL A 13 16.03 3.66 19.23
CA VAL A 13 15.03 3.06 18.36
C VAL A 13 14.33 4.18 17.61
N ALA A 14 14.33 4.09 16.29
CA ALA A 14 13.59 4.97 15.40
C ALA A 14 12.47 4.19 14.71
N ASP A 15 11.31 4.82 14.57
CA ASP A 15 10.22 4.28 13.78
C ASP A 15 10.67 4.10 12.32
N TRP A 16 10.31 2.96 11.70
CA TRP A 16 10.68 2.66 10.32
C TRP A 16 10.18 3.70 9.31
N ARG A 17 9.11 4.42 9.64
CA ARG A 17 8.53 5.48 8.82
C ARG A 17 9.34 6.78 8.89
N SER A 18 10.19 6.94 9.88
CA SER A 18 11.00 8.15 10.07
C SER A 18 12.00 8.37 8.92
N PRO A 19 12.40 9.63 8.67
CA PRO A 19 13.39 9.94 7.64
C PRO A 19 14.72 9.19 7.82
N VAL A 20 15.24 9.12 9.03
CA VAL A 20 16.51 8.43 9.33
C VAL A 20 16.45 6.94 9.03
N ALA A 21 15.30 6.29 9.26
CA ALA A 21 15.11 4.87 8.98
C ALA A 21 15.19 4.55 7.48
N ASN A 22 15.02 5.53 6.60
CA ASN A 22 15.21 5.34 5.16
C ASN A 22 16.64 4.90 4.82
N LEU A 23 17.63 5.30 5.61
CA LEU A 23 19.03 4.93 5.41
C LEU A 23 19.24 3.41 5.48
N TYR A 24 18.38 2.70 6.20
CA TYR A 24 18.42 1.23 6.22
C TYR A 24 18.19 0.64 4.83
N TYR A 25 17.30 1.23 4.03
CA TYR A 25 16.94 0.73 2.69
C TYR A 25 17.82 1.32 1.58
N SER A 26 18.07 2.62 1.62
CA SER A 26 18.76 3.37 0.57
C SER A 26 20.23 3.66 0.87
N GLY A 27 20.63 3.65 2.17
CA GLY A 27 21.98 4.00 2.58
C GLY A 27 22.99 2.87 2.33
N GLN A 28 24.19 3.26 1.89
CA GLN A 28 25.37 2.42 1.90
C GLN A 28 26.29 2.85 3.05
N VAL A 29 27.15 1.93 3.50
CA VAL A 29 28.18 2.26 4.49
C VAL A 29 29.07 3.37 3.95
N GLY A 30 29.33 4.40 4.73
CA GLY A 30 30.03 5.61 4.36
C GLY A 30 29.19 6.88 4.56
N ARG A 31 29.47 7.92 3.78
CA ARG A 31 28.74 9.19 3.88
C ARG A 31 27.30 9.04 3.40
N VAL A 32 26.37 9.50 4.23
CA VAL A 32 24.94 9.44 3.95
C VAL A 32 24.27 10.76 4.27
N SER A 33 23.11 10.99 3.66
CA SER A 33 22.22 12.09 4.01
C SER A 33 20.76 11.65 3.95
N TYR A 34 19.92 12.33 4.70
CA TYR A 34 18.46 12.16 4.63
C TYR A 34 17.74 13.49 4.86
N GLU A 35 16.56 13.60 4.28
CA GLU A 35 15.75 14.82 4.36
C GLU A 35 14.81 14.78 5.56
N CYS A 36 14.83 15.84 6.36
CA CYS A 36 13.89 16.10 7.46
C CYS A 36 13.06 17.35 7.15
N PRO A 37 11.93 17.57 7.86
CA PRO A 37 11.18 18.81 7.74
C PRO A 37 12.03 20.08 7.98
N ASP A 38 13.05 19.96 8.82
CA ASP A 38 13.94 21.07 9.19
C ASP A 38 15.18 21.18 8.28
N GLY A 39 15.26 20.38 7.21
CA GLY A 39 16.37 20.39 6.24
C GLY A 39 17.10 19.06 6.11
N SER A 40 18.18 19.05 5.33
CA SER A 40 19.02 17.88 5.09
C SER A 40 19.97 17.62 6.26
N VAL A 41 20.01 16.38 6.71
CA VAL A 41 20.95 15.90 7.75
C VAL A 41 22.02 15.05 7.07
N TYR A 42 23.28 15.33 7.38
CA TYR A 42 24.44 14.62 6.88
C TYR A 42 25.12 13.83 7.99
N GLY A 43 25.61 12.66 7.66
CA GLY A 43 26.29 11.80 8.62
C GLY A 43 27.12 10.71 7.96
N GLU A 44 27.60 9.79 8.77
CA GLU A 44 28.32 8.61 8.33
C GLU A 44 27.64 7.34 8.84
N LEU A 45 27.28 6.43 7.95
CA LEU A 45 26.77 5.11 8.27
C LEU A 45 27.96 4.17 8.43
N SER A 46 28.38 3.91 9.66
CA SER A 46 29.56 3.07 9.96
C SER A 46 29.24 1.58 9.89
N LEU A 47 28.01 1.20 10.18
CA LEU A 47 27.59 -0.20 10.22
C LEU A 47 26.10 -0.33 9.90
N LYS A 48 25.75 -1.36 9.16
CA LYS A 48 24.39 -1.76 8.90
C LYS A 48 24.23 -3.23 9.27
N ARG A 49 23.43 -3.51 10.29
CA ARG A 49 23.29 -4.85 10.86
C ARG A 49 21.83 -5.23 11.00
N MET A 50 21.52 -6.45 10.62
CA MET A 50 20.21 -7.07 10.79
C MET A 50 20.27 -8.04 11.97
N LEU A 51 19.27 -7.97 12.83
CA LEU A 51 19.13 -8.83 14.01
C LEU A 51 17.83 -9.62 13.91
N SER A 52 17.90 -10.95 14.06
CA SER A 52 16.73 -11.81 14.21
C SER A 52 16.50 -12.05 15.70
N VAL A 53 15.29 -11.74 16.16
CA VAL A 53 14.92 -11.91 17.58
C VAL A 53 13.63 -12.73 17.65
N GLU A 54 13.68 -13.87 18.33
CA GLU A 54 12.53 -14.74 18.57
C GLU A 54 12.34 -14.90 20.08
N ASP A 55 11.12 -14.70 20.56
CA ASP A 55 10.77 -14.77 21.99
C ASP A 55 11.70 -13.97 22.91
N GLY A 56 12.17 -12.81 22.41
CA GLY A 56 13.06 -11.92 23.16
C GLY A 56 14.54 -12.35 23.16
N GLN A 57 14.89 -13.44 22.46
CA GLN A 57 16.26 -13.91 22.33
C GLN A 57 16.81 -13.61 20.92
N LEU A 58 18.07 -13.18 20.87
CA LEU A 58 18.79 -12.97 19.62
C LEU A 58 19.11 -14.33 18.98
N THR A 59 18.46 -14.66 17.88
CA THR A 59 18.65 -15.93 17.14
C THR A 59 19.56 -15.78 15.93
N GLY A 60 19.73 -14.53 15.43
CA GLY A 60 20.61 -14.29 14.28
C GLY A 60 21.13 -12.85 14.25
N MET A 61 22.31 -12.69 13.67
CA MET A 61 22.94 -11.39 13.46
C MET A 61 23.70 -11.42 12.12
N GLN A 62 23.46 -10.44 11.27
CA GLN A 62 24.13 -10.34 9.98
C GLN A 62 24.48 -8.89 9.64
N ASP A 63 25.74 -8.66 9.26
CA ASP A 63 26.17 -7.38 8.72
C ASP A 63 25.83 -7.34 7.22
N THR A 64 25.05 -6.33 6.83
CA THR A 64 24.52 -6.24 5.47
C THR A 64 25.41 -5.37 4.59
N GLY A 65 26.12 -6.02 3.62
CA GLY A 65 26.50 -5.37 2.37
C GLY A 65 25.54 -5.83 1.26
N LEU A 66 25.67 -5.29 0.05
CA LEU A 66 24.79 -5.58 -1.09
C LEU A 66 24.55 -7.08 -1.37
N ALA A 67 25.49 -7.96 -1.02
CA ALA A 67 25.42 -9.41 -1.23
C ALA A 67 24.68 -10.18 -0.09
N GLY A 68 24.43 -9.56 1.06
CA GLY A 68 23.81 -10.23 2.21
C GLY A 68 22.29 -10.21 2.22
N GLN A 69 21.68 -9.25 1.53
CA GLN A 69 20.21 -9.09 1.50
C GLN A 69 19.49 -10.25 0.82
N GLU A 70 20.05 -10.81 -0.26
CA GLU A 70 19.43 -11.92 -0.99
C GLU A 70 19.44 -13.21 -0.17
N LYS A 71 20.52 -13.46 0.57
CA LYS A 71 20.62 -14.66 1.40
C LYS A 71 19.67 -14.61 2.58
N PHE A 72 19.55 -13.46 3.25
CA PHE A 72 18.59 -13.28 4.34
C PHE A 72 17.13 -13.40 3.87
N LEU A 73 16.80 -12.83 2.70
CA LEU A 73 15.51 -13.02 2.05
C LEU A 73 15.21 -14.48 1.76
N THR A 74 16.18 -15.22 1.27
CA THR A 74 16.04 -16.66 0.96
C THR A 74 15.86 -17.48 2.25
N ASP A 75 16.60 -17.17 3.30
CA ASP A 75 16.50 -17.84 4.59
C ASP A 75 15.19 -17.49 5.32
N ALA A 76 14.76 -16.23 5.28
CA ALA A 76 13.46 -15.80 5.81
C ALA A 76 12.27 -16.41 5.05
N LEU A 77 12.35 -16.50 3.73
CA LEU A 77 11.34 -17.17 2.90
C LEU A 77 11.28 -18.68 3.13
N SER A 78 12.39 -19.32 3.48
CA SER A 78 12.43 -20.75 3.79
C SER A 78 11.81 -21.11 5.14
N GLN A 79 11.72 -20.15 6.07
CA GLN A 79 11.14 -20.34 7.41
C GLN A 79 9.65 -19.95 7.50
N LEU A 80 9.04 -19.50 6.40
CA LEU A 80 7.66 -19.02 6.32
C LEU A 80 6.59 -20.12 6.49
N THR A 81 6.56 -20.79 7.63
CA THR A 81 5.39 -21.66 7.93
C THR A 81 4.37 -21.01 8.87
N SER A 82 4.62 -19.85 9.47
CA SER A 82 3.67 -19.19 10.38
C SER A 82 3.83 -17.66 10.58
N ALA A 83 4.61 -16.98 9.77
CA ALA A 83 4.99 -15.60 10.05
C ALA A 83 4.00 -14.59 9.51
N ARG A 84 3.41 -13.82 10.42
CA ARG A 84 2.59 -12.64 10.16
C ARG A 84 3.46 -11.49 9.61
N LEU A 85 2.83 -10.51 9.02
CA LEU A 85 3.41 -9.31 8.38
C LEU A 85 4.55 -8.58 9.10
N ARG A 86 4.85 -8.87 10.37
CA ARG A 86 6.02 -8.30 11.06
C ARG A 86 7.34 -8.58 10.33
N GLU A 87 7.46 -9.73 9.70
CA GLU A 87 8.65 -10.09 8.92
C GLU A 87 8.73 -9.31 7.60
N VAL A 88 7.59 -8.88 7.05
CA VAL A 88 7.57 -8.12 5.81
C VAL A 88 8.22 -6.74 5.95
N VAL A 89 8.14 -6.12 7.13
CA VAL A 89 8.82 -4.84 7.40
C VAL A 89 10.34 -4.98 7.30
N THR A 90 10.88 -6.13 7.68
CA THR A 90 12.33 -6.38 7.63
C THR A 90 12.83 -6.78 6.23
N THR A 91 11.92 -7.26 5.38
CA THR A 91 12.25 -7.76 4.04
C THR A 91 11.87 -6.82 2.89
N ILE A 92 11.36 -5.62 3.20
CA ILE A 92 11.09 -4.62 2.16
C ILE A 92 12.40 -4.30 1.42
N GLN A 93 12.40 -4.54 0.12
CA GLN A 93 13.54 -4.19 -0.74
C GLN A 93 13.65 -2.67 -0.95
N ALA A 94 14.82 -2.18 -1.32
CA ALA A 94 15.06 -0.76 -1.56
C ALA A 94 14.08 -0.16 -2.58
N GLU A 95 13.74 -0.92 -3.63
CA GLU A 95 12.78 -0.53 -4.66
C GLU A 95 11.36 -0.38 -4.09
N GLN A 96 10.94 -1.34 -3.26
CA GLN A 96 9.63 -1.27 -2.58
C GLN A 96 9.56 -0.08 -1.63
N ASN A 97 10.65 0.18 -0.89
CA ASN A 97 10.75 1.34 -0.01
C ASN A 97 10.67 2.66 -0.78
N ALA A 98 11.29 2.75 -1.96
CA ALA A 98 11.18 3.93 -2.84
C ALA A 98 9.72 4.18 -3.26
N VAL A 99 8.96 3.14 -3.60
CA VAL A 99 7.53 3.23 -3.93
C VAL A 99 6.70 3.66 -2.72
N ILE A 100 6.95 3.10 -1.54
CA ILE A 100 6.27 3.47 -0.29
C ILE A 100 6.47 4.95 0.02
N ARG A 101 7.67 5.47 -0.19
CA ARG A 101 8.07 6.85 0.13
C ARG A 101 7.96 7.84 -1.03
N ALA A 102 7.43 7.44 -2.18
CA ALA A 102 7.16 8.35 -3.28
C ALA A 102 6.23 9.50 -2.84
N ASP A 103 6.33 10.65 -3.50
CA ASP A 103 5.56 11.85 -3.15
C ASP A 103 4.07 11.52 -3.00
N PRO A 104 3.47 11.79 -1.82
CA PRO A 104 2.06 11.51 -1.58
C PRO A 104 1.11 12.41 -2.37
N MET A 105 1.59 13.54 -2.88
CA MET A 105 0.80 14.50 -3.66
C MET A 105 0.73 14.11 -5.14
N GLN A 106 1.50 13.11 -5.58
CA GLN A 106 1.48 12.62 -6.96
C GLN A 106 0.71 11.31 -7.08
N PRO A 107 -0.12 11.15 -8.11
CA PRO A 107 -0.74 9.86 -8.42
C PRO A 107 0.32 8.78 -8.64
N LEU A 108 0.11 7.62 -8.04
CA LEU A 108 1.04 6.49 -8.15
C LEU A 108 0.30 5.24 -8.60
N CYS A 109 0.78 4.64 -9.68
CA CYS A 109 0.32 3.35 -10.15
C CYS A 109 1.38 2.28 -9.89
N VAL A 110 1.04 1.26 -9.10
CA VAL A 110 1.95 0.15 -8.78
C VAL A 110 1.57 -1.08 -9.58
N GLN A 111 2.44 -1.46 -10.52
CA GLN A 111 2.26 -2.62 -11.37
C GLN A 111 3.26 -3.72 -11.01
N GLY A 112 2.86 -4.98 -11.16
CA GLY A 112 3.73 -6.13 -10.88
C GLY A 112 2.96 -7.44 -10.98
N VAL A 113 3.67 -8.55 -11.04
CA VAL A 113 3.10 -9.90 -11.11
C VAL A 113 2.33 -10.27 -9.84
N ALA A 114 1.52 -11.32 -9.88
CA ALA A 114 0.89 -11.86 -8.69
C ALA A 114 1.96 -12.27 -7.66
N GLY A 115 1.73 -11.96 -6.38
CA GLY A 115 2.70 -12.25 -5.31
C GLY A 115 3.86 -11.25 -5.16
N SER A 116 3.98 -10.21 -5.99
CA SER A 116 5.06 -9.21 -5.89
C SER A 116 4.95 -8.22 -4.71
N GLY A 117 4.03 -8.44 -3.79
CA GLY A 117 3.87 -7.58 -2.61
C GLY A 117 3.13 -6.26 -2.84
N LYS A 118 2.42 -6.06 -3.97
CA LYS A 118 1.69 -4.80 -4.26
C LYS A 118 0.77 -4.34 -3.13
N THR A 119 0.00 -5.26 -2.56
CA THR A 119 -0.90 -4.95 -1.44
C THR A 119 -0.12 -4.54 -0.20
N THR A 120 0.95 -5.25 0.11
CA THR A 120 1.85 -4.95 1.22
C THR A 120 2.44 -3.55 1.07
N ILE A 121 2.95 -3.21 -0.12
CA ILE A 121 3.47 -1.88 -0.45
C ILE A 121 2.38 -0.82 -0.23
N ALA A 122 1.16 -1.06 -0.71
CA ALA A 122 0.06 -0.11 -0.55
C ALA A 122 -0.28 0.15 0.93
N LEU A 123 -0.34 -0.89 1.77
CA LEU A 123 -0.62 -0.77 3.19
C LEU A 123 0.51 -0.04 3.94
N HIS A 124 1.77 -0.37 3.66
CA HIS A 124 2.92 0.35 4.22
C HIS A 124 2.95 1.81 3.79
N ARG A 125 2.58 2.09 2.52
CA ARG A 125 2.47 3.46 2.03
C ARG A 125 1.41 4.26 2.79
N ILE A 126 0.25 3.68 3.08
CA ILE A 126 -0.79 4.32 3.90
C ILE A 126 -0.24 4.66 5.28
N ALA A 127 0.43 3.71 5.94
CA ALA A 127 1.04 3.92 7.25
C ALA A 127 2.11 5.03 7.22
N TRP A 128 2.92 5.07 6.16
CA TRP A 128 3.94 6.10 5.98
C TRP A 128 3.34 7.48 5.68
N ILE A 129 2.30 7.56 4.83
CA ILE A 129 1.61 8.83 4.53
C ILE A 129 1.01 9.41 5.81
N LEU A 130 0.31 8.62 6.61
CA LEU A 130 -0.27 9.06 7.88
C LEU A 130 0.80 9.53 8.86
N TYR A 131 1.93 8.84 8.94
CA TYR A 131 3.05 9.26 9.76
C TYR A 131 3.64 10.60 9.27
N ARG A 132 3.90 10.73 7.97
CA ARG A 132 4.50 11.92 7.37
C ARG A 132 3.60 13.14 7.48
N LEU A 133 2.30 12.96 7.27
CA LEU A 133 1.30 14.03 7.22
C LEU A 133 0.43 14.08 8.48
N GLN A 134 0.88 13.51 9.60
CA GLN A 134 0.11 13.40 10.86
C GLN A 134 -0.42 14.74 11.42
N LYS A 135 0.19 15.87 11.01
CA LYS A 135 -0.26 17.22 11.41
C LYS A 135 -1.35 17.79 10.49
N THR A 136 -1.55 17.21 9.32
CA THR A 136 -2.42 17.74 8.25
C THR A 136 -3.52 16.79 7.82
N ILE A 137 -3.31 15.48 7.97
CA ILE A 137 -4.26 14.45 7.52
C ILE A 137 -4.58 13.51 8.69
N SER A 138 -5.86 13.26 8.89
CA SER A 138 -6.35 12.24 9.83
C SER A 138 -6.65 10.93 9.09
N PRO A 139 -6.63 9.76 9.78
CA PRO A 139 -6.95 8.47 9.17
C PRO A 139 -8.33 8.44 8.46
N GLN A 140 -9.32 9.16 8.99
CA GLN A 140 -10.68 9.23 8.45
C GLN A 140 -10.75 9.94 7.09
N GLN A 141 -9.74 10.73 6.74
CA GLN A 141 -9.64 11.40 5.43
C GLN A 141 -9.04 10.50 4.35
N LEU A 142 -8.52 9.33 4.73
CA LEU A 142 -8.08 8.30 3.78
C LEU A 142 -9.20 7.31 3.50
N LEU A 143 -9.27 6.88 2.25
CA LEU A 143 -10.22 5.89 1.80
C LEU A 143 -9.51 4.75 1.08
N ILE A 144 -9.74 3.52 1.53
CA ILE A 144 -9.31 2.31 0.86
C ILE A 144 -10.50 1.73 0.10
N LEU A 145 -10.37 1.69 -1.23
CA LEU A 145 -11.31 0.99 -2.09
C LEU A 145 -10.78 -0.41 -2.39
N ALA A 146 -11.57 -1.41 -2.05
CA ALA A 146 -11.21 -2.81 -2.27
C ALA A 146 -12.18 -3.51 -3.23
N PRO A 147 -11.71 -4.54 -3.94
CA PRO A 147 -12.54 -5.23 -4.94
C PRO A 147 -13.68 -6.05 -4.32
N ASN A 148 -13.52 -6.52 -3.09
CA ASN A 148 -14.51 -7.38 -2.44
C ASN A 148 -14.38 -7.34 -0.89
N PRO A 149 -15.40 -7.82 -0.14
CA PRO A 149 -15.40 -7.81 1.31
C PRO A 149 -14.32 -8.70 1.95
N LEU A 150 -13.92 -9.79 1.32
CA LEU A 150 -12.85 -10.66 1.84
C LEU A 150 -11.51 -9.91 1.89
N PHE A 151 -11.23 -9.11 0.86
CA PHE A 151 -10.04 -8.28 0.81
C PHE A 151 -10.07 -7.19 1.90
N LEU A 152 -11.23 -6.59 2.17
CA LEU A 152 -11.40 -5.65 3.29
C LEU A 152 -11.13 -6.32 4.63
N SER A 153 -11.65 -7.53 4.85
CA SER A 153 -11.40 -8.29 6.07
C SER A 153 -9.92 -8.61 6.30
N TYR A 154 -9.16 -8.82 5.22
CA TYR A 154 -7.71 -8.99 5.31
C TYR A 154 -7.03 -7.66 5.69
N ILE A 155 -7.33 -6.57 5.01
CA ILE A 155 -6.74 -5.25 5.26
C ILE A 155 -7.00 -4.79 6.70
N SER A 156 -8.23 -4.94 7.20
CA SER A 156 -8.59 -4.51 8.56
C SER A 156 -7.84 -5.25 9.67
N LYS A 157 -7.30 -6.43 9.37
CA LYS A 157 -6.44 -7.17 10.31
C LYS A 157 -4.97 -6.74 10.26
N VAL A 158 -4.53 -6.22 9.12
CA VAL A 158 -3.12 -5.88 8.88
C VAL A 158 -2.80 -4.44 9.26
N LEU A 159 -3.71 -3.51 9.02
CA LEU A 159 -3.48 -2.09 9.30
C LEU A 159 -3.10 -1.79 10.76
N PRO A 160 -3.76 -2.39 11.78
CA PRO A 160 -3.36 -2.19 13.18
C PRO A 160 -1.92 -2.63 13.47
N ASP A 161 -1.44 -3.71 12.85
CA ASP A 161 -0.05 -4.17 12.98
C ASP A 161 0.96 -3.14 12.44
N LEU A 162 0.53 -2.28 11.51
CA LEU A 162 1.31 -1.16 10.97
C LEU A 162 1.12 0.14 11.77
N GLY A 163 0.37 0.11 12.88
CA GLY A 163 0.06 1.27 13.69
C GLY A 163 -0.92 2.23 13.01
N VAL A 164 -1.86 1.70 12.24
CA VAL A 164 -2.88 2.45 11.52
C VAL A 164 -4.26 1.97 11.93
N ASP A 165 -4.98 2.83 12.62
CA ASP A 165 -6.36 2.61 13.03
C ASP A 165 -7.29 3.60 12.31
N ASP A 166 -8.59 3.29 12.25
CA ASP A 166 -9.66 4.18 11.81
C ASP A 166 -9.59 4.67 10.34
N VAL A 167 -8.82 4.00 9.48
CA VAL A 167 -8.86 4.26 8.05
C VAL A 167 -10.14 3.69 7.45
N ARG A 168 -10.83 4.51 6.69
CA ARG A 168 -12.08 4.16 6.04
C ARG A 168 -11.86 3.13 4.93
N GLN A 169 -12.59 2.01 4.99
CA GLN A 169 -12.44 0.89 4.08
C GLN A 169 -13.81 0.53 3.50
N ILE A 170 -13.91 0.45 2.17
CA ILE A 170 -15.20 0.20 1.52
C ILE A 170 -14.97 -0.48 0.16
N THR A 171 -15.94 -1.25 -0.32
CA THR A 171 -15.98 -1.71 -1.70
C THR A 171 -16.48 -0.59 -2.63
N PHE A 172 -16.19 -0.69 -3.92
CA PHE A 172 -16.73 0.26 -4.90
C PHE A 172 -18.26 0.29 -4.87
N GLU A 173 -18.91 -0.87 -4.81
CA GLU A 173 -20.35 -0.97 -4.67
C GLU A 173 -20.86 -0.27 -3.40
N GLY A 174 -20.18 -0.52 -2.26
CA GLY A 174 -20.50 0.12 -0.99
C GLY A 174 -20.38 1.65 -1.08
N LEU A 175 -19.36 2.15 -1.74
CA LEU A 175 -19.19 3.59 -2.00
C LEU A 175 -20.34 4.13 -2.85
N CYS A 176 -20.69 3.47 -3.94
CA CYS A 176 -21.82 3.85 -4.78
C CYS A 176 -23.14 3.89 -3.99
N ARG A 177 -23.40 2.86 -3.17
CA ARG A 177 -24.58 2.83 -2.28
C ARG A 177 -24.62 4.02 -1.33
N GLN A 178 -23.46 4.39 -0.78
CA GLN A 178 -23.36 5.51 0.15
C GLN A 178 -23.62 6.85 -0.56
N MET A 179 -23.10 7.04 -1.77
CA MET A 179 -23.26 8.28 -2.54
C MET A 179 -24.67 8.42 -3.12
N LEU A 180 -25.22 7.35 -3.68
CA LEU A 180 -26.50 7.38 -4.40
C LEU A 180 -27.70 7.13 -3.46
N GLY A 181 -27.48 6.50 -2.30
CA GLY A 181 -28.52 6.20 -1.34
C GLY A 181 -29.69 5.43 -1.96
N LYS A 182 -30.90 5.95 -1.82
CA LYS A 182 -32.12 5.34 -2.39
C LYS A 182 -32.18 5.38 -3.91
N ARG A 183 -31.31 6.15 -4.57
CA ARG A 183 -31.25 6.24 -6.05
C ARG A 183 -30.42 5.13 -6.65
N MET A 184 -29.71 4.35 -5.85
CA MET A 184 -28.92 3.25 -6.36
C MET A 184 -29.82 2.16 -6.95
N PRO A 185 -29.63 1.79 -8.24
CA PRO A 185 -30.39 0.68 -8.82
C PRO A 185 -30.09 -0.63 -8.10
N LYS A 186 -31.05 -1.52 -8.09
CA LYS A 186 -30.86 -2.88 -7.57
C LYS A 186 -29.84 -3.58 -8.47
N LEU A 187 -28.69 -3.90 -7.90
CA LEU A 187 -27.70 -4.70 -8.61
C LEU A 187 -28.13 -6.16 -8.58
N GLU A 188 -28.19 -6.76 -9.74
CA GLU A 188 -28.39 -8.21 -9.87
C GLU A 188 -27.04 -8.91 -9.82
N ASP A 189 -26.91 -9.88 -8.94
CA ASP A 189 -25.71 -10.70 -8.84
C ASP A 189 -25.77 -11.76 -9.96
N VAL A 190 -25.44 -11.31 -11.17
CA VAL A 190 -25.37 -12.19 -12.33
C VAL A 190 -24.03 -12.90 -12.30
N PRO A 191 -23.96 -14.22 -12.11
CA PRO A 191 -22.71 -14.96 -12.16
C PRO A 191 -22.16 -14.95 -13.58
N GLN A 192 -21.39 -13.90 -13.91
CA GLN A 192 -20.85 -13.63 -15.25
C GLN A 192 -20.13 -14.85 -15.86
N LEU A 193 -19.44 -15.63 -15.01
CA LEU A 193 -18.76 -16.83 -15.47
C LEU A 193 -19.76 -17.90 -15.97
N ARG A 194 -20.84 -18.14 -15.21
CA ARG A 194 -21.90 -19.08 -15.63
C ARG A 194 -22.58 -18.60 -16.90
N LEU A 195 -22.91 -17.32 -16.98
CA LEU A 195 -23.54 -16.73 -18.16
C LEU A 195 -22.64 -16.90 -19.38
N ARG A 196 -21.34 -16.60 -19.27
CA ARG A 196 -20.37 -16.77 -20.37
C ARG A 196 -20.20 -18.23 -20.83
N LEU A 197 -20.33 -19.19 -19.92
CA LEU A 197 -20.22 -20.62 -20.24
C LEU A 197 -21.43 -21.14 -21.01
N THR A 198 -22.61 -20.53 -20.84
CA THR A 198 -23.87 -20.93 -21.53
C THR A 198 -24.12 -20.17 -22.83
N MET A 199 -23.42 -19.06 -23.07
CA MET A 199 -23.56 -18.22 -24.26
C MET A 199 -22.88 -18.84 -25.48
N SER A 200 -23.49 -18.64 -26.66
CA SER A 200 -22.84 -18.84 -27.93
C SER A 200 -21.67 -17.88 -28.15
N LYS A 201 -20.83 -18.14 -29.13
CA LYS A 201 -19.71 -17.25 -29.49
C LYS A 201 -20.19 -15.84 -29.83
N ALA A 202 -21.25 -15.72 -30.63
CA ALA A 202 -21.80 -14.44 -31.08
C ALA A 202 -22.31 -13.60 -29.87
N GLU A 203 -23.00 -14.23 -28.92
CA GLU A 203 -23.50 -13.56 -27.71
C GLU A 203 -22.35 -13.09 -26.81
N ARG A 204 -21.28 -13.88 -26.71
CA ARG A 204 -20.07 -13.47 -25.97
C ARG A 204 -19.38 -12.27 -26.61
N ASP A 205 -19.21 -12.30 -27.92
CA ASP A 205 -18.59 -11.22 -28.69
C ASP A 205 -19.42 -9.91 -28.54
N GLN A 206 -20.74 -10.02 -28.58
CA GLN A 206 -21.64 -8.88 -28.37
C GLN A 206 -21.58 -8.34 -26.93
N LEU A 207 -21.52 -9.22 -25.93
CA LEU A 207 -21.34 -8.82 -24.53
C LEU A 207 -20.00 -8.11 -24.33
N ASP A 208 -18.91 -8.66 -24.88
CA ASP A 208 -17.58 -8.07 -24.76
C ASP A 208 -17.49 -6.70 -25.45
N ASP A 209 -18.13 -6.53 -26.62
CA ASP A 209 -18.24 -5.23 -27.28
C ASP A 209 -19.04 -4.23 -26.42
N THR A 210 -20.14 -4.67 -25.85
CA THR A 210 -20.96 -3.84 -24.96
C THR A 210 -20.17 -3.41 -23.70
N LEU A 211 -19.44 -4.32 -23.07
CA LEU A 211 -18.63 -4.01 -21.90
C LEU A 211 -17.46 -3.07 -22.26
N ARG A 212 -16.85 -3.26 -23.42
CA ARG A 212 -15.79 -2.38 -23.92
C ARG A 212 -16.29 -0.96 -24.15
N ARG A 213 -17.47 -0.82 -24.77
CA ARG A 213 -18.11 0.50 -24.98
C ARG A 213 -18.45 1.16 -23.65
N LYS A 214 -19.06 0.41 -22.70
CA LYS A 214 -19.41 0.93 -21.37
C LYS A 214 -18.20 1.38 -20.55
N GLY A 215 -17.03 0.76 -20.74
CA GLY A 215 -15.77 1.14 -20.09
C GLY A 215 -14.90 2.10 -20.91
N SER A 216 -15.39 2.64 -22.02
CA SER A 216 -14.60 3.50 -22.90
C SER A 216 -14.58 4.96 -22.44
N LEU A 217 -13.49 5.66 -22.74
CA LEU A 217 -13.37 7.11 -22.52
C LEU A 217 -14.45 7.87 -23.31
N ALA A 218 -14.77 7.41 -24.52
CA ALA A 218 -15.82 8.02 -25.35
C ALA A 218 -17.19 8.02 -24.68
N LEU A 219 -17.55 6.96 -23.95
CA LEU A 219 -18.81 6.97 -23.19
C LEU A 219 -18.74 7.98 -22.03
N TYR A 220 -17.62 8.07 -21.35
CA TYR A 220 -17.42 9.08 -20.30
C TYR A 220 -17.58 10.51 -20.86
N GLU A 221 -16.95 10.81 -21.97
CA GLU A 221 -17.05 12.10 -22.66
C GLU A 221 -18.50 12.41 -23.08
N ASN A 222 -19.19 11.43 -23.68
CA ASN A 222 -20.61 11.58 -24.04
C ASN A 222 -21.52 11.86 -22.83
N ILE A 223 -21.24 11.21 -21.70
CA ILE A 223 -21.98 11.47 -20.45
C ILE A 223 -21.69 12.89 -19.93
N GLN A 224 -20.45 13.36 -20.00
CA GLN A 224 -20.08 14.72 -19.59
C GLN A 224 -20.76 15.77 -20.49
N ASP A 225 -20.79 15.52 -21.81
CA ASP A 225 -21.45 16.40 -22.77
C ASP A 225 -22.97 16.44 -22.53
N PHE A 226 -23.58 15.29 -22.26
CA PHE A 226 -24.99 15.19 -21.92
C PHE A 226 -25.31 15.96 -20.62
N LEU A 227 -24.49 15.83 -19.58
CA LEU A 227 -24.70 16.53 -18.31
C LEU A 227 -24.58 18.04 -18.49
N ARG A 228 -23.61 18.53 -19.25
CA ARG A 228 -23.47 19.95 -19.58
C ARG A 228 -24.72 20.49 -20.32
N TRP A 229 -25.13 19.76 -21.36
CA TRP A 229 -26.34 20.10 -22.09
C TRP A 229 -27.59 20.13 -21.19
N TRP A 230 -27.69 19.17 -20.26
CA TRP A 230 -28.81 19.11 -19.31
C TRP A 230 -28.81 20.29 -18.34
N GLU A 231 -27.65 20.70 -17.83
CA GLU A 231 -27.50 21.84 -16.93
C GLU A 231 -27.84 23.17 -17.64
N GLU A 232 -27.55 23.30 -18.94
CA GLU A 232 -27.85 24.46 -19.75
C GLU A 232 -29.35 24.53 -20.16
N ALA A 233 -30.01 23.38 -20.23
CA ALA A 233 -31.39 23.27 -20.69
C ALA A 233 -32.44 23.33 -19.56
N CYS A 234 -32.01 23.22 -18.31
CA CYS A 234 -32.86 23.29 -17.10
C CYS A 234 -32.58 24.54 -16.24
#